data_5f788d4fff8047078aca853da6b97e2d
#
_entry.id   5f788d4fff8047078aca853da6b97e2d
#
_cell.length_a   1.000
_cell.length_b   1.000
_cell.length_c   1.000
_cell.angle_alpha   90.00
_cell.angle_beta   90.00
_cell.angle_gamma   90.00
#
_symmetry.space_group_name_H-M   'P 1'
#
loop_
_entity.id
_entity.type
_entity.pdbx_description
1 polymer ?
#
loop_
_entity_poly.entity_id
_entity_poly.type
_entity_poly.pdbx_seq_one_letter_code
_entity_poly.pdbx_strand_id
1 'polypeptide(L)'
;APGTGKTICSISIINELKKQDQIDRVIVIAPLGTVVKQWADKYKELTGEWMQKTTELAEDKGIDICCTWASVKNLLDGFQKICNQKRTMVICDEHHHAAVKAAWGESADGAFKNAKYVLILTGTPIRSDSAEPVWFTYKGGQLNHPKDGMFTLTYGDSIRLGYCRPIAFGRHEANFNIFDVKGGQKLGAVSGKGAEEIEEAVKGSYAEKMLQETSRFYSCAITPIYTNDGKPDENSYQASMLREGIAKLEERKNRLPVAGGLVIAPNIETAEYMGKLIEKLTNKKPVVVHTGPSCDNPEDDIQRFDKVKDNDWIVSVDMIGEGVDIQRLRVLVYLPRARTELKFRQAMGRVVRKYEGIAEDDSSAYVVMPAFDIFDKYARRVMEE
;
A
#
# COMPACT_ATOMS: atom_id res chain seq x y z
N ALA A 1 2.59 12.55 2.37
CA ALA A 1 1.57 11.58 2.74
C ALA A 1 0.97 10.92 1.48
N PRO A 2 0.45 9.68 1.56
CA PRO A 2 -0.32 9.06 0.47
C PRO A 2 -1.64 9.83 0.20
N GLY A 3 -2.08 9.88 -1.06
CA GLY A 3 -3.36 10.53 -1.42
C GLY A 3 -3.36 12.06 -1.46
N THR A 4 -2.21 12.70 -1.37
CA THR A 4 -2.05 14.17 -1.29
C THR A 4 -1.89 14.87 -2.64
N GLY A 5 -2.23 14.21 -3.75
CA GLY A 5 -2.18 14.83 -5.08
C GLY A 5 -0.76 14.97 -5.68
N LYS A 6 0.21 14.14 -5.28
CA LYS A 6 1.58 14.16 -5.83
C LYS A 6 1.61 14.25 -7.36
N THR A 7 0.84 13.42 -8.04
CA THR A 7 0.74 13.40 -9.51
C THR A 7 0.22 14.73 -10.08
N ILE A 8 -0.85 15.26 -9.50
CA ILE A 8 -1.44 16.54 -9.94
C ILE A 8 -0.45 17.69 -9.73
N CYS A 9 0.16 17.76 -8.55
CA CYS A 9 1.16 18.76 -8.23
C CYS A 9 2.36 18.70 -9.21
N SER A 10 2.84 17.50 -9.52
CA SER A 10 3.94 17.30 -10.45
C SER A 10 3.58 17.76 -11.88
N ILE A 11 2.37 17.46 -12.35
CA ILE A 11 1.90 17.90 -13.66
C ILE A 11 1.76 19.43 -13.68
N SER A 12 1.31 20.05 -12.60
CA SER A 12 1.26 21.52 -12.49
C SER A 12 2.67 22.13 -12.58
N ILE A 13 3.67 21.54 -11.94
CA ILE A 13 5.07 21.96 -12.04
C ILE A 13 5.57 21.81 -13.48
N ILE A 14 5.29 20.70 -14.15
CA ILE A 14 5.65 20.49 -15.57
C ILE A 14 5.07 21.62 -16.43
N ASN A 15 3.77 21.91 -16.28
CA ASN A 15 3.10 22.92 -17.07
C ASN A 15 3.73 24.30 -16.86
N GLU A 16 4.06 24.64 -15.63
CA GLU A 16 4.69 25.93 -15.31
C GLU A 16 6.10 26.01 -15.91
N LEU A 17 6.93 24.96 -15.79
CA LEU A 17 8.27 24.93 -16.35
C LEU A 17 8.27 24.94 -17.90
N LYS A 18 7.28 24.30 -18.54
CA LYS A 18 7.09 24.39 -19.99
C LYS A 18 6.70 25.80 -20.43
N LYS A 19 5.75 26.46 -19.74
CA LYS A 19 5.34 27.83 -20.01
C LYS A 19 6.49 28.83 -19.89
N GLN A 20 7.39 28.61 -18.93
CA GLN A 20 8.59 29.42 -18.70
C GLN A 20 9.74 29.07 -19.63
N ASP A 21 9.55 28.19 -20.61
CA ASP A 21 10.59 27.68 -21.50
C ASP A 21 11.80 27.08 -20.74
N GLN A 22 11.55 26.46 -19.60
CA GLN A 22 12.60 25.86 -18.78
C GLN A 22 12.88 24.39 -19.16
N ILE A 23 11.90 23.68 -19.68
CA ILE A 23 12.01 22.26 -20.07
C ILE A 23 11.38 22.01 -21.45
N ASP A 24 11.99 21.07 -22.18
CA ASP A 24 11.52 20.60 -23.49
C ASP A 24 10.88 19.22 -23.42
N ARG A 25 11.27 18.41 -22.43
CA ARG A 25 10.89 17.00 -22.33
C ARG A 25 10.61 16.59 -20.91
N VAL A 26 9.71 15.61 -20.77
CA VAL A 26 9.38 14.99 -19.48
C VAL A 26 9.51 13.48 -19.59
N ILE A 27 10.14 12.87 -18.60
CA ILE A 27 10.23 11.42 -18.43
C ILE A 27 9.68 11.08 -17.04
N VAL A 28 8.65 10.25 -16.97
CA VAL A 28 8.07 9.75 -15.71
C VAL A 28 8.45 8.30 -15.55
N ILE A 29 8.95 7.95 -14.36
CA ILE A 29 9.25 6.60 -13.96
C ILE A 29 8.34 6.22 -12.81
N ALA A 30 7.57 5.15 -13.00
CA ALA A 30 6.55 4.68 -12.07
C ALA A 30 6.83 3.24 -11.59
N PRO A 31 6.28 2.81 -10.46
CA PRO A 31 6.57 1.50 -9.88
C PRO A 31 6.00 0.33 -10.72
N LEU A 32 4.81 0.50 -11.30
CA LEU A 32 4.05 -0.55 -11.97
C LEU A 32 3.42 -0.06 -13.28
N GLY A 33 3.12 -0.99 -14.19
CA GLY A 33 2.46 -0.68 -15.46
C GLY A 33 1.09 0.00 -15.30
N THR A 34 0.32 -0.36 -14.30
CA THR A 34 -0.95 0.29 -13.95
C THR A 34 -0.76 1.75 -13.55
N VAL A 35 0.32 2.07 -12.82
CA VAL A 35 0.67 3.44 -12.43
C VAL A 35 1.17 4.24 -13.64
N VAL A 36 1.91 3.61 -14.55
CA VAL A 36 2.30 4.20 -15.84
C VAL A 36 1.06 4.65 -16.63
N LYS A 37 0.04 3.79 -16.69
CA LYS A 37 -1.23 4.13 -17.35
C LYS A 37 -1.92 5.31 -16.65
N GLN A 38 -2.03 5.28 -15.33
CA GLN A 38 -2.64 6.36 -14.55
C GLN A 38 -1.92 7.71 -14.76
N TRP A 39 -0.58 7.72 -14.79
CA TRP A 39 0.20 8.91 -15.10
C TRP A 39 -0.10 9.45 -16.49
N ALA A 40 -0.08 8.59 -17.52
CA ALA A 40 -0.33 8.99 -18.89
C ALA A 40 -1.76 9.52 -19.09
N ASP A 41 -2.76 8.86 -18.47
CA ASP A 41 -4.16 9.27 -18.55
C ASP A 41 -4.37 10.63 -17.84
N LYS A 42 -3.81 10.81 -16.62
CA LYS A 42 -3.91 12.07 -15.86
C LYS A 42 -3.13 13.20 -16.52
N TYR A 43 -1.99 12.91 -17.12
CA TYR A 43 -1.21 13.88 -17.88
C TYR A 43 -2.03 14.41 -19.06
N LYS A 44 -2.64 13.51 -19.84
CA LYS A 44 -3.51 13.89 -20.95
C LYS A 44 -4.71 14.72 -20.49
N GLU A 45 -5.36 14.31 -19.40
CA GLU A 45 -6.51 15.03 -18.83
C GLU A 45 -6.17 16.49 -18.48
N LEU A 46 -5.01 16.71 -17.84
CA LEU A 46 -4.62 18.01 -17.30
C LEU A 46 -3.87 18.92 -18.30
N THR A 47 -3.21 18.33 -19.30
CA THR A 47 -2.39 19.08 -20.25
C THR A 47 -2.96 19.10 -21.67
N GLY A 48 -3.80 18.13 -22.02
CA GLY A 48 -4.22 17.85 -23.40
C GLY A 48 -3.16 17.11 -24.22
N GLU A 49 -1.94 16.95 -23.70
CA GLU A 49 -0.83 16.28 -24.39
C GLU A 49 -0.77 14.79 -24.10
N TRP A 50 -0.17 14.04 -25.01
CA TRP A 50 0.03 12.60 -24.83
C TRP A 50 1.40 12.29 -24.25
N MET A 51 1.44 11.23 -23.42
CA MET A 51 2.65 10.65 -22.89
C MET A 51 2.83 9.23 -23.46
N GLN A 52 3.97 8.97 -24.07
CA GLN A 52 4.28 7.65 -24.62
C GLN A 52 4.57 6.66 -23.48
N LYS A 53 3.77 5.61 -23.40
CA LYS A 53 4.04 4.46 -22.52
C LYS A 53 4.95 3.50 -23.26
N THR A 54 6.17 3.23 -22.74
CA THR A 54 7.12 2.41 -23.45
C THR A 54 7.98 1.56 -22.53
N THR A 55 8.40 0.42 -23.04
CA THR A 55 9.42 -0.46 -22.48
C THR A 55 10.67 -0.53 -23.38
N GLU A 56 10.56 0.02 -24.61
CA GLU A 56 11.62 0.07 -25.61
C GLU A 56 11.56 1.41 -26.32
N LEU A 57 12.72 1.98 -26.65
CA LEU A 57 12.85 3.27 -27.34
C LEU A 57 13.73 3.09 -28.60
N ALA A 58 13.12 2.63 -29.68
CA ALA A 58 13.83 2.49 -30.97
C ALA A 58 14.13 3.87 -31.58
N GLU A 59 13.18 4.81 -31.51
CA GLU A 59 13.34 6.19 -31.98
C GLU A 59 12.69 7.18 -31.03
N ASP A 60 13.31 8.36 -30.82
CA ASP A 60 12.71 9.45 -30.08
C ASP A 60 11.71 10.23 -30.95
N LYS A 61 10.43 10.04 -30.69
CA LYS A 61 9.33 10.72 -31.40
C LYS A 61 9.06 12.14 -30.92
N GLY A 62 9.88 12.69 -30.03
CA GLY A 62 9.65 14.00 -29.46
C GLY A 62 8.49 14.09 -28.46
N ILE A 63 7.92 12.96 -28.02
CA ILE A 63 6.77 12.88 -27.10
C ILE A 63 7.27 12.58 -25.71
N ASP A 64 6.67 13.17 -24.68
CA ASP A 64 6.96 12.88 -23.28
C ASP A 64 6.74 11.38 -22.96
N ILE A 65 7.51 10.83 -22.04
CA ILE A 65 7.61 9.38 -21.84
C ILE A 65 7.18 9.01 -20.41
N CYS A 66 6.46 7.90 -20.31
CA CYS A 66 6.22 7.23 -19.02
C CYS A 66 6.60 5.75 -19.11
N CYS A 67 7.38 5.25 -18.15
CA CYS A 67 7.83 3.86 -18.11
C CYS A 67 7.91 3.34 -16.68
N THR A 68 8.18 2.04 -16.51
CA THR A 68 8.42 1.44 -15.19
C THR A 68 9.90 1.50 -14.80
N TRP A 69 10.18 1.43 -13.49
CA TRP A 69 11.56 1.27 -12.98
C TRP A 69 12.28 0.08 -13.62
N ALA A 70 11.57 -1.02 -13.85
CA ALA A 70 12.14 -2.21 -14.50
C ALA A 70 12.61 -1.95 -15.94
N SER A 71 11.98 -1.02 -16.64
CA SER A 71 12.28 -0.69 -18.04
C SER A 71 13.48 0.25 -18.18
N VAL A 72 13.88 0.99 -17.14
CA VAL A 72 14.94 2.01 -17.22
C VAL A 72 16.25 1.44 -17.76
N LYS A 73 16.62 0.22 -17.35
CA LYS A 73 17.84 -0.43 -17.84
C LYS A 73 17.86 -0.61 -19.36
N ASN A 74 16.73 -0.99 -19.93
CA ASN A 74 16.60 -1.20 -21.39
C ASN A 74 16.53 0.11 -22.17
N LEU A 75 16.16 1.21 -21.49
CA LEU A 75 15.97 2.55 -22.05
C LEU A 75 17.17 3.47 -21.79
N LEU A 76 18.23 3.00 -21.13
CA LEU A 76 19.34 3.80 -20.62
C LEU A 76 19.95 4.69 -21.72
N ASP A 77 20.39 4.12 -22.83
CA ASP A 77 21.06 4.85 -23.92
C ASP A 77 20.13 5.90 -24.54
N GLY A 78 18.85 5.53 -24.73
CA GLY A 78 17.82 6.46 -25.22
C GLY A 78 17.61 7.64 -24.29
N PHE A 79 17.51 7.38 -22.99
CA PHE A 79 17.33 8.43 -21.99
C PHE A 79 18.56 9.33 -21.85
N GLN A 80 19.76 8.77 -21.89
CA GLN A 80 21.00 9.56 -21.94
C GLN A 80 21.01 10.51 -23.15
N LYS A 81 20.65 10.00 -24.33
CA LYS A 81 20.58 10.82 -25.54
C LYS A 81 19.56 11.93 -25.42
N ILE A 82 18.36 11.65 -24.90
CA ILE A 82 17.33 12.66 -24.66
C ILE A 82 17.81 13.73 -23.67
N CYS A 83 18.36 13.33 -22.52
CA CYS A 83 18.85 14.26 -21.50
C CYS A 83 20.05 15.11 -21.96
N ASN A 84 20.87 14.58 -22.89
CA ASN A 84 21.98 15.33 -23.49
C ASN A 84 21.53 16.36 -24.52
N GLN A 85 20.42 16.12 -25.22
CA GLN A 85 19.95 16.93 -26.32
C GLN A 85 18.82 17.89 -25.96
N LYS A 86 18.09 17.62 -24.88
CA LYS A 86 16.88 18.34 -24.46
C LYS A 86 16.97 18.70 -22.98
N ARG A 87 16.42 19.85 -22.62
CA ARG A 87 16.21 20.25 -21.22
C ARG A 87 15.12 19.37 -20.61
N THR A 88 15.54 18.26 -20.05
CA THR A 88 14.65 17.19 -19.60
C THR A 88 14.34 17.30 -18.11
N MET A 89 13.07 17.15 -17.74
CA MET A 89 12.62 16.92 -16.37
C MET A 89 12.30 15.44 -16.20
N VAL A 90 12.89 14.83 -15.19
CA VAL A 90 12.63 13.42 -14.81
C VAL A 90 11.83 13.40 -13.53
N ILE A 91 10.76 12.60 -13.50
CA ILE A 91 9.92 12.38 -12.32
C ILE A 91 10.06 10.92 -11.92
N CYS A 92 10.50 10.71 -10.69
CA CYS A 92 10.72 9.41 -10.08
C CYS A 92 9.65 9.12 -9.04
N ASP A 93 8.58 8.44 -9.44
CA ASP A 93 7.47 8.12 -8.54
C ASP A 93 7.78 6.85 -7.73
N GLU A 94 7.45 6.89 -6.43
CA GLU A 94 7.74 5.87 -5.43
C GLU A 94 9.20 5.39 -5.51
N HIS A 95 10.12 6.34 -5.38
CA HIS A 95 11.57 6.17 -5.54
C HIS A 95 12.19 5.04 -4.70
N HIS A 96 11.54 4.63 -3.61
CA HIS A 96 12.01 3.51 -2.79
C HIS A 96 12.08 2.18 -3.58
N HIS A 97 11.39 2.05 -4.71
CA HIS A 97 11.55 0.92 -5.63
C HIS A 97 12.93 0.90 -6.31
N ALA A 98 13.51 2.06 -6.60
CA ALA A 98 14.85 2.14 -7.20
C ALA A 98 15.97 1.63 -6.28
N ALA A 99 15.72 1.67 -4.98
CA ALA A 99 16.71 1.31 -3.98
C ALA A 99 16.70 -0.18 -3.60
N VAL A 100 15.63 -0.91 -3.88
CA VAL A 100 15.50 -2.34 -3.56
C VAL A 100 16.41 -3.22 -4.41
N LYS A 101 16.85 -2.72 -5.60
CA LYS A 101 17.82 -3.42 -6.46
C LYS A 101 18.88 -2.41 -6.90
N ALA A 102 20.10 -2.55 -6.42
CA ALA A 102 21.23 -1.70 -6.79
C ALA A 102 21.35 -1.50 -8.32
N ALA A 103 21.04 -2.53 -9.12
CA ALA A 103 21.03 -2.45 -10.56
C ALA A 103 20.05 -1.44 -11.18
N TRP A 104 18.93 -1.14 -10.52
CA TRP A 104 17.99 -0.12 -11.00
C TRP A 104 18.47 1.29 -10.64
N GLY A 105 19.11 1.44 -9.47
CA GLY A 105 19.68 2.69 -9.04
C GLY A 105 20.84 3.14 -9.93
N GLU A 106 21.79 2.27 -10.19
CA GLU A 106 22.93 2.55 -11.08
C GLU A 106 22.46 2.89 -12.51
N SER A 107 21.46 2.15 -13.02
CA SER A 107 20.89 2.43 -14.34
C SER A 107 20.19 3.79 -14.37
N ALA A 108 19.47 4.17 -13.31
CA ALA A 108 18.80 5.46 -13.23
C ALA A 108 19.81 6.62 -13.12
N ASP A 109 20.86 6.48 -12.32
CA ASP A 109 21.91 7.49 -12.23
C ASP A 109 22.59 7.70 -13.55
N GLY A 110 22.98 6.62 -14.25
CA GLY A 110 23.54 6.68 -15.59
C GLY A 110 22.58 7.32 -16.61
N ALA A 111 21.30 6.93 -16.61
CA ALA A 111 20.31 7.41 -17.57
C ALA A 111 20.03 8.91 -17.45
N PHE A 112 20.01 9.46 -16.23
CA PHE A 112 19.50 10.80 -15.95
C PHE A 112 20.54 11.80 -15.44
N LYS A 113 21.81 11.44 -15.50
CA LYS A 113 22.94 12.31 -15.05
C LYS A 113 22.88 13.73 -15.61
N ASN A 114 22.41 13.88 -16.85
CA ASN A 114 22.33 15.18 -17.55
C ASN A 114 20.90 15.71 -17.66
N ALA A 115 19.96 15.16 -16.88
CA ALA A 115 18.64 15.77 -16.73
C ALA A 115 18.75 17.15 -16.11
N LYS A 116 17.98 18.10 -16.61
CA LYS A 116 17.97 19.47 -16.07
C LYS A 116 17.33 19.51 -14.68
N TYR A 117 16.25 18.76 -14.48
CA TYR A 117 15.56 18.62 -13.20
C TYR A 117 15.22 17.17 -12.92
N VAL A 118 15.36 16.75 -11.67
CA VAL A 118 14.89 15.47 -11.18
C VAL A 118 13.94 15.72 -10.00
N LEU A 119 12.69 15.31 -10.15
CA LEU A 119 11.68 15.38 -9.09
C LEU A 119 11.44 13.98 -8.54
N ILE A 120 11.69 13.80 -7.27
CA ILE A 120 11.52 12.53 -6.60
C ILE A 120 10.28 12.58 -5.71
N LEU A 121 9.39 11.61 -5.91
CA LEU A 121 8.13 11.51 -5.20
C LEU A 121 8.12 10.25 -4.33
N THR A 122 7.68 10.39 -3.08
CA THR A 122 7.40 9.25 -2.21
C THR A 122 6.28 9.60 -1.25
N GLY A 123 5.37 8.67 -1.05
CA GLY A 123 4.34 8.76 0.00
C GLY A 123 4.84 8.29 1.36
N THR A 124 5.98 7.61 1.38
CA THR A 124 6.53 6.93 2.55
C THR A 124 8.06 7.11 2.58
N PRO A 125 8.55 8.25 3.08
CA PRO A 125 9.98 8.55 3.15
C PRO A 125 10.69 7.75 4.25
N ILE A 126 10.35 6.46 4.39
CA ILE A 126 10.84 5.55 5.43
C ILE A 126 11.39 4.31 4.75
N ARG A 127 12.55 3.85 5.20
CA ARG A 127 13.15 2.59 4.75
C ARG A 127 13.32 1.63 5.91
N SER A 128 13.01 0.38 5.65
CA SER A 128 13.21 -0.73 6.59
C SER A 128 14.40 -1.63 6.22
N ASP A 129 14.99 -1.42 5.04
CA ASP A 129 16.16 -2.12 4.55
C ASP A 129 17.41 -1.23 4.65
N SER A 130 18.57 -1.85 4.75
CA SER A 130 19.87 -1.14 4.87
C SER A 130 20.45 -0.69 3.51
N ALA A 131 19.68 -0.80 2.42
CA ALA A 131 20.16 -0.44 1.10
C ALA A 131 20.18 1.09 0.91
N GLU A 132 21.29 1.63 0.43
CA GLU A 132 21.39 3.04 0.08
C GLU A 132 20.60 3.34 -1.20
N PRO A 133 19.72 4.34 -1.17
CA PRO A 133 19.01 4.78 -2.38
C PRO A 133 19.92 5.67 -3.22
N VAL A 134 19.67 5.66 -4.51
CA VAL A 134 20.30 6.61 -5.43
C VAL A 134 19.79 8.02 -5.09
N TRP A 135 20.70 9.00 -5.06
CA TRP A 135 20.46 10.44 -4.83
C TRP A 135 19.99 10.84 -3.42
N PHE A 136 19.71 9.91 -2.52
CA PHE A 136 19.35 10.22 -1.13
C PHE A 136 20.17 9.42 -0.13
N THR A 137 20.35 9.99 1.05
CA THR A 137 20.90 9.28 2.21
C THR A 137 19.81 9.09 3.26
N TYR A 138 19.88 7.98 3.99
CA TYR A 138 19.00 7.71 5.12
C TYR A 138 19.84 7.58 6.40
N LYS A 139 19.33 8.14 7.49
CA LYS A 139 19.93 7.98 8.81
C LYS A 139 18.84 7.50 9.77
N GLY A 140 19.08 6.35 10.41
CA GLY A 140 18.08 5.75 11.31
C GLY A 140 16.74 5.43 10.64
N GLY A 141 16.74 5.06 9.34
CA GLY A 141 15.54 4.74 8.57
C GLY A 141 14.74 5.96 8.10
N GLN A 142 15.19 7.18 8.40
CA GLN A 142 14.57 8.43 7.96
C GLN A 142 15.42 9.12 6.88
N LEU A 143 14.75 9.81 5.98
CA LEU A 143 15.40 10.58 4.93
C LEU A 143 16.31 11.67 5.54
N ASN A 144 17.59 11.65 5.15
CA ASN A 144 18.58 12.64 5.54
C ASN A 144 19.07 13.37 4.29
N HIS A 145 18.32 14.37 3.86
CA HIS A 145 18.65 15.21 2.71
C HIS A 145 18.63 16.69 3.13
N PRO A 146 19.45 17.57 2.54
CA PRO A 146 19.36 19.00 2.79
C PRO A 146 17.93 19.51 2.60
N LYS A 147 17.48 20.40 3.50
CA LYS A 147 16.12 20.93 3.46
C LYS A 147 15.84 21.75 2.19
N ASP A 148 16.87 22.35 1.62
CA ASP A 148 16.79 23.07 0.36
C ASP A 148 16.50 22.08 -0.77
N GLY A 149 15.37 22.22 -1.45
CA GLY A 149 14.89 21.31 -2.48
C GLY A 149 14.03 20.13 -1.97
N MET A 150 13.71 20.08 -0.67
CA MET A 150 12.79 19.08 -0.12
C MET A 150 11.51 19.74 0.38
N PHE A 151 10.37 19.23 -0.11
CA PHE A 151 9.04 19.56 0.40
C PHE A 151 8.43 18.35 1.10
N THR A 152 8.00 18.53 2.33
CA THR A 152 7.35 17.48 3.11
C THR A 152 5.94 17.91 3.49
N LEU A 153 4.97 17.07 3.17
CA LEU A 153 3.60 17.20 3.63
C LEU A 153 3.28 16.00 4.52
N THR A 154 3.14 16.24 5.82
CA THR A 154 2.83 15.19 6.79
C THR A 154 1.39 14.72 6.63
N TYR A 155 1.02 13.61 7.26
CA TYR A 155 -0.37 13.15 7.27
C TYR A 155 -1.27 14.15 8.01
N GLY A 156 -0.82 14.68 9.14
CA GLY A 156 -1.54 15.71 9.89
C GLY A 156 -1.76 16.99 9.10
N ASP A 157 -0.71 17.48 8.36
CA ASP A 157 -0.87 18.61 7.44
C ASP A 157 -1.91 18.31 6.36
N SER A 158 -1.89 17.10 5.85
CA SER A 158 -2.82 16.67 4.79
C SER A 158 -4.28 16.67 5.27
N ILE A 159 -4.53 16.31 6.55
CA ILE A 159 -5.85 16.41 7.17
C ILE A 159 -6.24 17.88 7.33
N ARG A 160 -5.35 18.74 7.89
CA ARG A 160 -5.62 20.16 8.10
C ARG A 160 -5.95 20.90 6.80
N LEU A 161 -5.24 20.55 5.73
CA LEU A 161 -5.46 21.10 4.39
C LEU A 161 -6.63 20.46 3.63
N GLY A 162 -7.28 19.47 4.24
CA GLY A 162 -8.43 18.81 3.64
C GLY A 162 -8.12 17.83 2.51
N TYR A 163 -6.87 17.37 2.34
CA TYR A 163 -6.50 16.40 1.29
C TYR A 163 -6.76 14.96 1.70
N CYS A 164 -6.68 14.67 2.98
CA CYS A 164 -6.94 13.34 3.55
C CYS A 164 -8.00 13.42 4.64
N ARG A 165 -8.62 12.27 4.94
CA ARG A 165 -9.52 12.14 6.09
C ARG A 165 -8.76 11.67 7.32
N PRO A 166 -9.26 11.97 8.53
CA PRO A 166 -8.76 11.37 9.77
C PRO A 166 -8.88 9.84 9.74
N ILE A 167 -8.05 9.16 10.53
CA ILE A 167 -8.06 7.70 10.66
C ILE A 167 -8.21 7.31 12.14
N ALA A 168 -8.97 6.28 12.39
CA ALA A 168 -9.07 5.64 13.71
C ALA A 168 -8.60 4.18 13.61
N PHE A 169 -7.99 3.68 14.68
CA PHE A 169 -7.45 2.32 14.76
C PHE A 169 -8.20 1.51 15.80
N GLY A 170 -8.78 0.39 15.38
CA GLY A 170 -9.33 -0.65 16.24
C GLY A 170 -8.28 -1.74 16.46
N ARG A 171 -7.89 -1.94 17.74
CA ARG A 171 -6.97 -3.01 18.15
C ARG A 171 -7.80 -4.23 18.51
N HIS A 172 -7.64 -5.29 17.73
CA HIS A 172 -8.38 -6.52 17.98
C HIS A 172 -7.54 -7.45 18.85
N GLU A 173 -7.93 -7.58 20.11
CA GLU A 173 -7.25 -8.41 21.12
C GLU A 173 -7.75 -9.86 21.07
N ALA A 174 -6.87 -10.79 21.38
CA ALA A 174 -7.20 -12.19 21.62
C ALA A 174 -6.11 -12.89 22.42
N ASN A 175 -6.50 -14.01 23.05
CA ASN A 175 -5.60 -14.98 23.60
C ASN A 175 -5.79 -16.30 22.84
N PHE A 176 -4.71 -16.83 22.29
CA PHE A 176 -4.70 -18.11 21.60
C PHE A 176 -4.13 -19.19 22.51
N ASN A 177 -4.91 -20.21 22.81
CA ASN A 177 -4.40 -21.41 23.42
C ASN A 177 -3.60 -22.23 22.39
N ILE A 178 -2.39 -22.60 22.74
CA ILE A 178 -1.48 -23.36 21.89
C ILE A 178 -1.43 -24.80 22.38
N PHE A 179 -1.65 -25.74 21.48
CA PHE A 179 -1.63 -27.16 21.73
C PHE A 179 -0.47 -27.81 20.97
N ASP A 180 -0.10 -29.01 21.38
CA ASP A 180 0.86 -29.85 20.67
C ASP A 180 0.33 -30.24 19.28
N VAL A 181 1.21 -30.78 18.41
CA VAL A 181 0.86 -31.16 17.03
C VAL A 181 -0.26 -32.21 16.96
N LYS A 182 -0.42 -32.99 18.02
CA LYS A 182 -1.49 -33.98 18.13
C LYS A 182 -2.78 -33.41 18.70
N GLY A 183 -2.76 -32.11 19.10
CA GLY A 183 -3.91 -31.39 19.63
C GLY A 183 -4.37 -31.85 21.02
N GLY A 184 -3.60 -32.73 21.69
CA GLY A 184 -4.00 -33.37 22.97
C GLY A 184 -3.53 -32.61 24.20
N GLN A 185 -2.35 -32.01 24.16
CA GLN A 185 -1.76 -31.32 25.31
C GLN A 185 -1.67 -29.82 25.07
N LYS A 186 -2.21 -29.02 26.00
CA LYS A 186 -1.99 -27.56 26.00
C LYS A 186 -0.52 -27.27 26.31
N LEU A 187 0.08 -26.39 25.54
CA LEU A 187 1.48 -25.96 25.74
C LEU A 187 1.54 -24.60 26.45
N GLY A 188 0.51 -23.78 26.25
CA GLY A 188 0.40 -22.45 26.84
C GLY A 188 -0.62 -21.56 26.12
N ALA A 189 -0.55 -20.25 26.37
CA ALA A 189 -1.36 -19.25 25.70
C ALA A 189 -0.52 -18.03 25.30
N VAL A 190 -0.88 -17.42 24.18
CA VAL A 190 -0.21 -16.24 23.64
C VAL A 190 -1.19 -15.12 23.33
N SER A 191 -0.78 -13.87 23.59
CA SER A 191 -1.49 -12.64 23.21
C SER A 191 -0.58 -11.75 22.35
N GLY A 192 -1.10 -10.60 21.94
CA GLY A 192 -0.30 -9.58 21.25
C GLY A 192 0.87 -9.03 22.08
N LYS A 193 0.91 -9.29 23.38
CA LYS A 193 1.99 -8.90 24.30
C LYS A 193 3.04 -10.00 24.48
N GLY A 194 2.80 -11.20 23.95
CA GLY A 194 3.69 -12.35 24.06
C GLY A 194 3.04 -13.55 24.76
N ALA A 195 3.86 -14.40 25.40
CA ALA A 195 3.37 -15.55 26.16
C ALA A 195 2.63 -15.07 27.42
N GLU A 196 1.36 -15.46 27.54
CA GLU A 196 0.53 -15.19 28.73
C GLU A 196 0.58 -16.35 29.73
N GLU A 197 0.73 -17.55 29.22
CA GLU A 197 0.77 -18.79 29.98
C GLU A 197 1.74 -19.76 29.34
N ILE A 198 2.55 -20.43 30.14
CA ILE A 198 3.47 -21.49 29.73
C ILE A 198 3.26 -22.66 30.67
N GLU A 199 2.81 -23.79 30.14
CA GLU A 199 2.61 -25.02 30.95
C GLU A 199 3.92 -25.55 31.52
N GLU A 200 3.90 -26.02 32.77
CA GLU A 200 5.09 -26.56 33.46
C GLU A 200 5.82 -27.62 32.64
N ALA A 201 5.04 -28.49 31.97
CA ALA A 201 5.57 -29.62 31.19
C ALA A 201 6.45 -29.15 29.99
N VAL A 202 6.38 -27.90 29.56
CA VAL A 202 7.17 -27.40 28.43
C VAL A 202 8.26 -26.40 28.83
N LYS A 203 8.39 -26.08 30.10
CA LYS A 203 9.46 -25.21 30.59
C LYS A 203 10.85 -25.77 30.28
N GLY A 204 11.77 -24.94 29.83
CA GLY A 204 13.10 -25.32 29.39
C GLY A 204 13.17 -26.02 28.02
N SER A 205 12.02 -26.21 27.36
CA SER A 205 11.94 -26.88 26.07
C SER A 205 11.97 -25.90 24.88
N TYR A 206 12.04 -26.45 23.66
CA TYR A 206 11.87 -25.70 22.43
C TYR A 206 10.46 -25.05 22.31
N ALA A 207 9.44 -25.76 22.87
CA ALA A 207 8.07 -25.22 22.86
C ALA A 207 7.94 -23.95 23.68
N GLU A 208 8.61 -23.82 24.81
CA GLU A 208 8.65 -22.58 25.58
C GLU A 208 9.24 -21.42 24.75
N LYS A 209 10.36 -21.64 24.08
CA LYS A 209 10.98 -20.62 23.21
C LYS A 209 10.01 -20.16 22.11
N MET A 210 9.29 -21.09 21.51
CA MET A 210 8.28 -20.80 20.48
C MET A 210 7.10 -19.96 21.01
N LEU A 211 6.66 -20.21 22.26
CA LEU A 211 5.59 -19.44 22.90
C LEU A 211 6.07 -18.00 23.23
N GLN A 212 7.32 -17.84 23.59
CA GLN A 212 7.92 -16.54 23.93
C GLN A 212 8.19 -15.68 22.69
N GLU A 213 8.19 -16.26 21.48
CA GLU A 213 8.32 -15.47 20.25
C GLU A 213 7.10 -14.57 20.05
N THR A 214 7.30 -13.26 20.02
CA THR A 214 6.23 -12.26 19.77
C THR A 214 5.50 -12.49 18.46
N SER A 215 6.15 -13.11 17.46
CA SER A 215 5.56 -13.48 16.19
C SER A 215 4.49 -14.57 16.28
N ARG A 216 4.46 -15.34 17.37
CA ARG A 216 3.53 -16.48 17.52
C ARG A 216 2.07 -16.05 17.53
N PHE A 217 1.73 -15.03 18.29
CA PHE A 217 0.40 -14.44 18.28
C PHE A 217 -0.03 -14.07 16.86
N TYR A 218 0.84 -13.37 16.12
CA TYR A 218 0.52 -12.93 14.77
C TYR A 218 0.32 -14.13 13.81
N SER A 219 1.12 -15.17 13.95
CA SER A 219 0.96 -16.39 13.17
C SER A 219 -0.42 -17.02 13.40
N CYS A 220 -0.89 -17.07 14.66
CA CYS A 220 -2.25 -17.53 14.97
C CYS A 220 -3.32 -16.63 14.37
N ALA A 221 -3.13 -15.30 14.46
CA ALA A 221 -4.09 -14.32 13.96
C ALA A 221 -4.33 -14.40 12.45
N ILE A 222 -3.32 -14.80 11.68
CA ILE A 222 -3.43 -14.92 10.21
C ILE A 222 -3.77 -16.32 9.70
N THR A 223 -3.79 -17.34 10.58
CA THR A 223 -4.05 -18.72 10.17
C THR A 223 -5.56 -18.96 10.04
N PRO A 224 -6.06 -19.38 8.86
CA PRO A 224 -7.45 -19.75 8.66
C PRO A 224 -7.91 -20.87 9.62
N ILE A 225 -9.12 -20.76 10.15
CA ILE A 225 -9.76 -21.75 11.01
C ILE A 225 -11.03 -22.26 10.32
N TYR A 226 -11.11 -23.57 10.15
CA TYR A 226 -12.23 -24.24 9.50
C TYR A 226 -12.99 -25.10 10.50
N THR A 227 -14.29 -25.21 10.30
CA THR A 227 -15.16 -26.17 10.98
C THR A 227 -14.92 -27.61 10.45
N ASN A 228 -15.45 -28.61 11.13
CA ASN A 228 -15.24 -30.03 10.75
C ASN A 228 -15.78 -30.36 9.35
N ASP A 229 -16.73 -29.58 8.82
CA ASP A 229 -17.27 -29.70 7.46
C ASP A 229 -16.49 -28.88 6.41
N GLY A 230 -15.30 -28.36 6.79
CA GLY A 230 -14.42 -27.63 5.88
C GLY A 230 -14.85 -26.20 5.53
N LYS A 231 -15.86 -25.66 6.21
CA LYS A 231 -16.27 -24.27 6.03
C LYS A 231 -15.52 -23.32 6.95
N PRO A 232 -15.34 -22.05 6.58
CA PRO A 232 -14.77 -21.06 7.48
C PRO A 232 -15.54 -20.98 8.81
N ASP A 233 -14.81 -20.96 9.93
CA ASP A 233 -15.42 -20.87 11.25
C ASP A 233 -15.80 -19.41 11.56
N GLU A 234 -17.10 -19.19 11.75
CA GLU A 234 -17.64 -17.87 12.12
C GLU A 234 -17.26 -17.41 13.54
N ASN A 235 -16.75 -18.30 14.37
CA ASN A 235 -16.23 -17.97 15.69
C ASN A 235 -14.71 -17.74 15.70
N SER A 236 -14.09 -17.78 14.53
CA SER A 236 -12.65 -17.52 14.39
C SER A 236 -12.29 -16.08 14.74
N TYR A 237 -11.02 -15.88 15.05
CA TYR A 237 -10.46 -14.54 15.28
C TYR A 237 -10.68 -13.61 14.07
N GLN A 238 -10.48 -14.14 12.86
CA GLN A 238 -10.67 -13.39 11.62
C GLN A 238 -12.14 -13.00 11.42
N ALA A 239 -13.07 -13.88 11.77
CA ALA A 239 -14.51 -13.56 11.70
C ALA A 239 -14.88 -12.44 12.68
N SER A 240 -14.27 -12.42 13.86
CA SER A 240 -14.47 -11.35 14.86
C SER A 240 -13.92 -10.01 14.35
N MET A 241 -12.72 -9.98 13.75
CA MET A 241 -12.18 -8.78 13.10
C MET A 241 -13.08 -8.28 11.95
N LEU A 242 -13.59 -9.19 11.14
CA LEU A 242 -14.50 -8.84 10.04
C LEU A 242 -15.83 -8.27 10.54
N ARG A 243 -16.41 -8.80 11.62
CA ARG A 243 -17.64 -8.24 12.22
C ARG A 243 -17.42 -6.80 12.67
N GLU A 244 -16.29 -6.49 13.30
CA GLU A 244 -15.93 -5.12 13.64
C GLU A 244 -15.82 -4.25 12.37
N GLY A 245 -15.11 -4.71 11.36
CA GLY A 245 -14.98 -4.01 10.08
C GLY A 245 -16.30 -3.79 9.38
N ILE A 246 -17.18 -4.79 9.34
CA ILE A 246 -18.52 -4.71 8.75
C ILE A 246 -19.38 -3.67 9.49
N ALA A 247 -19.41 -3.72 10.82
CA ALA A 247 -20.15 -2.73 11.62
C ALA A 247 -19.65 -1.30 11.35
N LYS A 248 -18.32 -1.14 11.26
CA LYS A 248 -17.72 0.16 10.95
C LYS A 248 -18.01 0.61 9.51
N LEU A 249 -18.09 -0.29 8.56
CA LEU A 249 -18.47 0.07 7.19
C LEU A 249 -19.93 0.51 7.10
N GLU A 250 -20.85 -0.18 7.76
CA GLU A 250 -22.26 0.22 7.80
C GLU A 250 -22.45 1.62 8.43
N GLU A 251 -21.70 1.95 9.48
CA GLU A 251 -21.69 3.31 10.03
C GLU A 251 -21.29 4.37 8.98
N ARG A 252 -20.29 4.06 8.11
CA ARG A 252 -19.82 4.98 7.06
C ARG A 252 -20.79 5.09 5.91
N LYS A 253 -21.53 4.02 5.61
CA LYS A 253 -22.54 4.03 4.55
C LYS A 253 -23.69 4.98 4.83
N ASN A 254 -23.96 5.33 6.08
CA ASN A 254 -24.94 6.37 6.41
C ASN A 254 -24.60 7.75 5.80
N ARG A 255 -23.30 8.02 5.57
CA ARG A 255 -22.83 9.28 4.96
C ARG A 255 -22.40 9.10 3.51
N LEU A 256 -21.78 7.97 3.20
CA LEU A 256 -21.37 7.59 1.84
C LEU A 256 -21.97 6.22 1.51
N PRO A 257 -23.16 6.14 0.89
CA PRO A 257 -23.84 4.87 0.59
C PRO A 257 -23.01 3.87 -0.22
N VAL A 258 -22.07 4.38 -1.01
CA VAL A 258 -21.14 3.58 -1.83
C VAL A 258 -19.82 3.25 -1.11
N ALA A 259 -19.69 3.55 0.19
CA ALA A 259 -18.49 3.25 0.95
C ALA A 259 -18.10 1.79 0.82
N GLY A 260 -16.79 1.52 0.69
CA GLY A 260 -16.22 0.20 0.56
C GLY A 260 -15.24 -0.16 1.67
N GLY A 261 -15.08 -1.46 1.90
CA GLY A 261 -14.09 -2.03 2.80
C GLY A 261 -13.00 -2.79 2.02
N LEU A 262 -11.79 -2.74 2.56
CA LEU A 262 -10.62 -3.45 2.06
C LEU A 262 -10.14 -4.44 3.11
N VAL A 263 -9.86 -5.67 2.69
CA VAL A 263 -9.10 -6.64 3.49
C VAL A 263 -7.74 -6.85 2.85
N ILE A 264 -6.67 -6.66 3.60
CA ILE A 264 -5.33 -7.08 3.18
C ILE A 264 -5.02 -8.41 3.87
N ALA A 265 -4.82 -9.44 3.07
CA ALA A 265 -4.52 -10.80 3.52
C ALA A 265 -3.04 -11.15 3.31
N PRO A 266 -2.46 -12.05 4.12
CA PRO A 266 -1.04 -12.38 4.06
C PRO A 266 -0.67 -13.29 2.86
N ASN A 267 -1.63 -14.03 2.32
CA ASN A 267 -1.47 -14.97 1.22
C ASN A 267 -2.82 -15.27 0.56
N ILE A 268 -2.78 -16.03 -0.54
CA ILE A 268 -3.96 -16.39 -1.33
C ILE A 268 -4.97 -17.21 -0.52
N GLU A 269 -4.51 -18.23 0.22
CA GLU A 269 -5.38 -19.07 1.03
C GLU A 269 -6.18 -18.23 2.04
N THR A 270 -5.51 -17.34 2.76
CA THR A 270 -6.20 -16.45 3.71
C THR A 270 -7.12 -15.45 3.00
N ALA A 271 -6.77 -14.97 1.80
CA ALA A 271 -7.63 -14.08 1.04
C ALA A 271 -8.94 -14.78 0.62
N GLU A 272 -8.85 -15.99 0.09
CA GLU A 272 -10.02 -16.78 -0.28
C GLU A 272 -10.87 -17.15 0.95
N TYR A 273 -10.21 -17.50 2.07
CA TYR A 273 -10.87 -17.74 3.35
C TYR A 273 -11.64 -16.51 3.85
N MET A 274 -11.00 -15.33 3.85
CA MET A 274 -11.65 -14.07 4.25
C MET A 274 -12.81 -13.72 3.31
N GLY A 275 -12.66 -13.99 2.02
CA GLY A 275 -13.75 -13.82 1.04
C GLY A 275 -14.98 -14.65 1.39
N LYS A 276 -14.80 -15.94 1.69
CA LYS A 276 -15.89 -16.84 2.12
C LYS A 276 -16.50 -16.41 3.46
N LEU A 277 -15.68 -15.92 4.40
CA LEU A 277 -16.20 -15.38 5.67
C LEU A 277 -17.07 -14.13 5.46
N ILE A 278 -16.64 -13.20 4.61
CA ILE A 278 -17.42 -12.00 4.29
C ILE A 278 -18.74 -12.40 3.66
N GLU A 279 -18.75 -13.30 2.67
CA GLU A 279 -19.95 -13.79 2.04
C GLU A 279 -20.92 -14.39 3.06
N LYS A 280 -20.39 -15.19 3.99
CA LYS A 280 -21.18 -15.82 5.05
C LYS A 280 -21.76 -14.83 6.05
N LEU A 281 -20.98 -13.79 6.43
CA LEU A 281 -21.39 -12.79 7.41
C LEU A 281 -22.31 -11.70 6.83
N THR A 282 -22.26 -11.44 5.53
CA THR A 282 -23.00 -10.34 4.88
C THR A 282 -24.05 -10.80 3.88
N ASN A 283 -24.07 -12.08 3.52
CA ASN A 283 -24.82 -12.65 2.40
C ASN A 283 -24.52 -11.96 1.04
N LYS A 284 -23.35 -11.31 0.92
CA LYS A 284 -22.88 -10.67 -0.30
C LYS A 284 -21.48 -11.17 -0.63
N LYS A 285 -21.28 -11.59 -1.87
CA LYS A 285 -19.95 -12.06 -2.32
C LYS A 285 -19.01 -10.87 -2.47
N PRO A 286 -17.82 -10.86 -1.79
CA PRO A 286 -16.82 -9.82 -2.01
C PRO A 286 -16.05 -10.07 -3.32
N VAL A 287 -15.33 -9.05 -3.77
CA VAL A 287 -14.31 -9.21 -4.81
C VAL A 287 -13.01 -9.70 -4.15
N VAL A 288 -12.43 -10.79 -4.66
CA VAL A 288 -11.14 -11.33 -4.16
C VAL A 288 -10.12 -11.25 -5.26
N VAL A 289 -8.99 -10.57 -5.02
CA VAL A 289 -7.95 -10.32 -6.03
C VAL A 289 -6.56 -10.75 -5.54
N HIS A 290 -5.87 -11.53 -6.38
CA HIS A 290 -4.51 -12.01 -6.15
C HIS A 290 -3.87 -12.48 -7.46
N THR A 291 -2.58 -12.77 -7.45
CA THR A 291 -1.82 -13.23 -8.64
C THR A 291 -1.88 -14.74 -8.89
N GLY A 292 -2.70 -15.47 -8.14
CA GLY A 292 -2.84 -16.92 -8.31
C GLY A 292 -3.79 -17.33 -9.44
N PRO A 293 -3.78 -18.61 -9.82
CA PRO A 293 -4.52 -19.12 -10.98
C PRO A 293 -6.05 -19.08 -10.83
N SER A 294 -6.58 -18.87 -9.64
CA SER A 294 -8.03 -18.73 -9.38
C SER A 294 -8.55 -17.28 -9.58
N CYS A 295 -7.70 -16.35 -10.01
CA CYS A 295 -8.08 -14.98 -10.32
C CYS A 295 -7.56 -14.62 -11.73
N ASP A 296 -8.44 -14.69 -12.73
CA ASP A 296 -8.03 -14.56 -14.14
C ASP A 296 -7.62 -13.14 -14.53
N ASN A 297 -8.36 -12.13 -14.06
CA ASN A 297 -8.14 -10.72 -14.44
C ASN A 297 -8.24 -9.78 -13.21
N PRO A 298 -7.27 -9.84 -12.28
CA PRO A 298 -7.34 -9.07 -11.05
C PRO A 298 -7.40 -7.54 -11.27
N GLU A 299 -6.78 -7.02 -12.32
CA GLU A 299 -6.82 -5.59 -12.64
C GLU A 299 -8.22 -5.14 -13.09
N ASP A 300 -8.90 -5.94 -13.89
CA ASP A 300 -10.26 -5.67 -14.35
C ASP A 300 -11.25 -5.78 -13.17
N ASP A 301 -11.06 -6.74 -12.28
CA ASP A 301 -11.87 -6.92 -11.08
C ASP A 301 -11.73 -5.73 -10.12
N ILE A 302 -10.52 -5.20 -9.94
CA ILE A 302 -10.27 -3.98 -9.16
C ILE A 302 -10.98 -2.77 -9.80
N GLN A 303 -10.86 -2.60 -11.13
CA GLN A 303 -11.52 -1.50 -11.84
C GLN A 303 -13.04 -1.62 -11.78
N ARG A 304 -13.58 -2.84 -11.90
CA ARG A 304 -15.01 -3.10 -11.78
C ARG A 304 -15.51 -2.78 -10.38
N PHE A 305 -14.80 -3.21 -9.33
CA PHE A 305 -15.13 -2.88 -7.94
C PHE A 305 -15.22 -1.36 -7.72
N ASP A 306 -14.30 -0.59 -8.30
CA ASP A 306 -14.32 0.87 -8.17
C ASP A 306 -15.49 1.52 -8.94
N LYS A 307 -15.77 1.06 -10.16
CA LYS A 307 -16.74 1.68 -11.06
C LYS A 307 -18.19 1.27 -10.79
N VAL A 308 -18.45 -0.03 -10.63
CA VAL A 308 -19.82 -0.58 -10.56
C VAL A 308 -20.45 -0.39 -9.18
N LYS A 309 -19.65 -0.44 -8.11
CA LYS A 309 -20.08 -0.17 -6.71
C LYS A 309 -21.19 -1.09 -6.19
N ASP A 310 -21.36 -2.26 -6.80
CA ASP A 310 -22.33 -3.30 -6.39
C ASP A 310 -21.83 -4.15 -5.22
N ASN A 311 -20.51 -4.18 -5.01
CA ASN A 311 -19.84 -4.90 -3.94
C ASN A 311 -19.35 -3.95 -2.84
N ASP A 312 -19.52 -4.37 -1.60
CA ASP A 312 -19.10 -3.60 -0.43
C ASP A 312 -17.64 -3.84 -0.04
N TRP A 313 -17.12 -5.05 -0.36
CA TRP A 313 -15.79 -5.48 0.09
C TRP A 313 -14.91 -5.96 -1.05
N ILE A 314 -13.62 -5.60 -0.93
CA ILE A 314 -12.55 -6.17 -1.74
C ILE A 314 -11.48 -6.77 -0.82
N VAL A 315 -11.06 -7.99 -1.12
CA VAL A 315 -9.98 -8.72 -0.43
C VAL A 315 -8.78 -8.81 -1.35
N SER A 316 -7.60 -8.48 -0.86
CA SER A 316 -6.40 -8.45 -1.69
C SER A 316 -5.18 -9.04 -0.98
N VAL A 317 -4.33 -9.70 -1.76
CA VAL A 317 -2.97 -10.07 -1.38
C VAL A 317 -2.01 -9.12 -2.08
N ASP A 318 -1.47 -8.13 -1.35
CA ASP A 318 -0.48 -7.14 -1.80
C ASP A 318 -0.83 -6.29 -3.06
N MET A 319 -1.84 -6.66 -3.87
CA MET A 319 -2.16 -6.00 -5.14
C MET A 319 -2.73 -4.58 -4.98
N ILE A 320 -3.45 -4.32 -3.90
CA ILE A 320 -4.02 -2.99 -3.59
C ILE A 320 -3.05 -2.17 -2.71
N GLY A 321 -1.88 -2.70 -2.41
CA GLY A 321 -0.85 -2.02 -1.62
C GLY A 321 -0.22 -0.82 -2.33
N GLU A 322 -0.09 -0.85 -3.67
CA GLU A 322 0.54 0.21 -4.46
C GLU A 322 -0.22 0.46 -5.78
N GLY A 323 -0.27 1.71 -6.21
CA GLY A 323 -0.73 2.06 -7.57
C GLY A 323 -2.23 2.01 -7.85
N VAL A 324 -3.07 1.57 -6.92
CA VAL A 324 -4.53 1.50 -7.11
C VAL A 324 -5.21 2.64 -6.38
N ASP A 325 -6.08 3.40 -7.07
CA ASP A 325 -6.87 4.49 -6.50
C ASP A 325 -8.35 4.14 -6.45
N ILE A 326 -8.82 3.70 -5.29
CA ILE A 326 -10.24 3.42 -5.02
C ILE A 326 -10.70 4.40 -3.93
N GLN A 327 -11.22 5.54 -4.33
CA GLN A 327 -11.55 6.65 -3.43
C GLN A 327 -12.65 6.34 -2.43
N ARG A 328 -13.53 5.36 -2.71
CA ARG A 328 -14.66 4.99 -1.85
C ARG A 328 -14.30 4.10 -0.65
N LEU A 329 -13.05 3.64 -0.54
CA LEU A 329 -12.62 2.82 0.60
C LEU A 329 -12.63 3.62 1.90
N ARG A 330 -13.20 3.03 2.98
CA ARG A 330 -13.36 3.67 4.30
C ARG A 330 -12.91 2.81 5.45
N VAL A 331 -12.91 1.51 5.27
CA VAL A 331 -12.55 0.54 6.31
C VAL A 331 -11.46 -0.40 5.77
N LEU A 332 -10.46 -0.66 6.59
CA LEU A 332 -9.38 -1.59 6.32
C LEU A 332 -9.34 -2.67 7.40
N VAL A 333 -9.40 -3.93 7.02
CA VAL A 333 -9.05 -5.07 7.89
C VAL A 333 -7.65 -5.50 7.49
N TYR A 334 -6.68 -5.38 8.43
CA TYR A 334 -5.26 -5.42 8.11
C TYR A 334 -4.56 -6.65 8.67
N LEU A 335 -4.28 -7.63 7.83
CA LEU A 335 -3.60 -8.89 8.13
C LEU A 335 -2.46 -9.18 7.13
N PRO A 336 -1.46 -8.29 6.98
CA PRO A 336 -0.45 -8.41 5.94
C PRO A 336 0.58 -9.51 6.22
N ARG A 337 1.25 -10.00 5.18
CA ARG A 337 2.45 -10.82 5.31
C ARG A 337 3.64 -10.01 5.80
N ALA A 338 3.90 -8.88 5.14
CA ALA A 338 5.01 -7.98 5.47
C ALA A 338 4.58 -6.97 6.54
N ARG A 339 5.21 -7.04 7.72
CA ARG A 339 4.89 -6.21 8.89
C ARG A 339 5.79 -4.98 9.01
N THR A 340 6.07 -4.32 7.88
CA THR A 340 6.90 -3.10 7.85
C THR A 340 6.06 -1.85 7.95
N GLU A 341 6.63 -0.76 8.51
CA GLU A 341 5.95 0.53 8.58
C GLU A 341 5.59 1.08 7.20
N LEU A 342 6.44 0.83 6.21
CA LEU A 342 6.18 1.18 4.82
C LEU A 342 4.86 0.58 4.33
N LYS A 343 4.70 -0.75 4.45
CA LYS A 343 3.47 -1.45 4.02
C LYS A 343 2.24 -1.03 4.83
N PHE A 344 2.41 -0.77 6.13
CA PHE A 344 1.34 -0.25 6.98
C PHE A 344 0.84 1.11 6.47
N ARG A 345 1.74 2.06 6.22
CA ARG A 345 1.40 3.40 5.70
C ARG A 345 0.82 3.36 4.29
N GLN A 346 1.31 2.47 3.43
CA GLN A 346 0.75 2.25 2.09
C GLN A 346 -0.69 1.75 2.16
N ALA A 347 -0.98 0.76 3.00
CA ALA A 347 -2.32 0.22 3.20
C ALA A 347 -3.28 1.27 3.78
N MET A 348 -2.85 1.98 4.83
CA MET A 348 -3.59 3.08 5.43
C MET A 348 -3.92 4.16 4.38
N GLY A 349 -2.97 4.49 3.52
CA GLY A 349 -3.14 5.46 2.44
C GLY A 349 -4.24 5.13 1.44
N ARG A 350 -4.79 3.91 1.46
CA ARG A 350 -5.92 3.51 0.59
C ARG A 350 -7.27 3.94 1.15
N VAL A 351 -7.41 4.04 2.47
CA VAL A 351 -8.68 4.36 3.12
C VAL A 351 -8.83 5.81 3.57
N VAL A 352 -7.71 6.58 3.57
CA VAL A 352 -7.73 8.00 3.99
C VAL A 352 -8.06 8.98 2.86
N ARG A 353 -8.26 8.51 1.65
CA ARG A 353 -8.54 9.35 0.47
C ARG A 353 -9.92 9.96 0.54
N LYS A 354 -10.04 11.21 0.12
CA LYS A 354 -11.36 11.85 -0.04
C LYS A 354 -12.05 11.34 -1.30
N TYR A 355 -13.37 11.32 -1.27
CA TYR A 355 -14.21 10.97 -2.40
C TYR A 355 -14.64 12.25 -3.11
N GLU A 356 -14.33 12.36 -4.40
CA GLU A 356 -14.70 13.53 -5.19
C GLU A 356 -16.22 13.66 -5.33
N GLY A 357 -16.75 14.88 -5.21
CA GLY A 357 -18.17 15.20 -5.44
C GLY A 357 -19.09 15.06 -4.23
N ILE A 358 -18.55 14.75 -3.04
CA ILE A 358 -19.31 14.82 -1.78
C ILE A 358 -18.77 15.97 -0.94
N ALA A 359 -19.63 16.96 -0.67
CA ALA A 359 -19.32 18.01 0.26
C ALA A 359 -19.10 17.39 1.65
N GLU A 360 -17.90 17.57 2.20
CA GLU A 360 -17.49 17.24 3.57
C GLU A 360 -17.97 15.87 4.09
N ASP A 361 -17.32 14.81 3.60
CA ASP A 361 -17.38 13.52 4.27
C ASP A 361 -16.53 13.59 5.55
N ASP A 362 -17.16 13.99 6.65
CA ASP A 362 -16.57 14.07 7.99
C ASP A 362 -16.25 12.70 8.60
N SER A 363 -16.51 11.61 7.88
CA SER A 363 -16.25 10.27 8.40
C SER A 363 -14.75 9.95 8.42
N SER A 364 -14.23 9.58 9.59
CA SER A 364 -12.89 9.02 9.70
C SER A 364 -12.80 7.66 8.98
N ALA A 365 -11.66 7.39 8.36
CA ALA A 365 -11.30 6.04 7.97
C ALA A 365 -11.12 5.16 9.22
N TYR A 366 -11.32 3.85 9.09
CA TYR A 366 -11.16 2.92 10.20
C TYR A 366 -10.28 1.74 9.82
N VAL A 367 -9.31 1.42 10.67
CA VAL A 367 -8.44 0.26 10.49
C VAL A 367 -8.65 -0.72 11.63
N VAL A 368 -9.09 -1.93 11.31
CA VAL A 368 -9.11 -3.07 12.23
C VAL A 368 -7.81 -3.82 12.07
N MET A 369 -7.02 -3.91 13.12
CA MET A 369 -5.73 -4.58 13.11
C MET A 369 -5.55 -5.47 14.34
N PRO A 370 -4.76 -6.56 14.25
CA PRO A 370 -4.38 -7.34 15.43
C PRO A 370 -3.73 -6.44 16.48
N ALA A 371 -4.05 -6.66 17.76
CA ALA A 371 -3.39 -5.99 18.88
C ALA A 371 -1.95 -6.51 19.03
N PHE A 372 -1.09 -6.09 18.12
CA PHE A 372 0.29 -6.51 17.99
C PHE A 372 1.22 -5.31 18.09
N ASP A 373 2.19 -5.35 19.00
CA ASP A 373 3.02 -4.20 19.39
C ASP A 373 3.62 -3.42 18.24
N ILE A 374 4.01 -4.11 17.16
CA ILE A 374 4.60 -3.44 16.00
C ILE A 374 3.59 -2.56 15.26
N PHE A 375 2.32 -3.00 15.16
CA PHE A 375 1.27 -2.20 14.54
C PHE A 375 0.83 -1.05 15.44
N ASP A 376 0.80 -1.27 16.75
CA ASP A 376 0.52 -0.21 17.73
C ASP A 376 1.54 0.91 17.66
N LYS A 377 2.82 0.55 17.48
CA LYS A 377 3.90 1.52 17.30
C LYS A 377 3.72 2.35 16.01
N TYR A 378 3.31 1.70 14.91
CA TYR A 378 3.07 2.40 13.65
C TYR A 378 1.84 3.30 13.72
N ALA A 379 0.74 2.82 14.33
CA ALA A 379 -0.47 3.61 14.51
C ALA A 379 -0.21 4.87 15.36
N ARG A 380 0.55 4.74 16.47
CA ARG A 380 0.94 5.90 17.30
C ARG A 380 1.73 6.93 16.51
N ARG A 381 2.73 6.50 15.73
CA ARG A 381 3.52 7.41 14.90
C ARG A 381 2.67 8.17 13.88
N VAL A 382 1.67 7.52 13.31
CA VAL A 382 0.74 8.17 12.37
C VAL A 382 -0.13 9.20 13.08
N MET A 383 -0.55 8.93 14.33
CA MET A 383 -1.37 9.87 15.10
C MET A 383 -0.57 11.06 15.68
N GLU A 384 0.74 10.91 15.82
CA GLU A 384 1.66 11.97 16.32
C GLU A 384 2.06 12.97 15.21
N GLU A 385 1.84 12.64 13.95
CA GLU A 385 2.08 13.54 12.80
C GLU A 385 0.94 14.57 12.63
#